data_4030e35e42de9ac1cd9840f900a9147e
#
_entry.id   4030e35e42de9ac1cd9840f900a9147e
#
_cell.length_a   1.000
_cell.length_b   1.000
_cell.length_c   1.000
_cell.angle_alpha   90.00
_cell.angle_beta   90.00
_cell.angle_gamma   90.00
#
_symmetry.space_group_name_H-M   'P 1'
#
loop_
_entity.id
_entity.type
_entity.pdbx_description
1 polymer ?
#
loop_
_entity_poly.entity_id
_entity_poly.type
_entity_poly.pdbx_seq_one_letter_code
_entity_poly.pdbx_strand_id
1 'polypeptide(L)'
;MEKKKSFLSVKEIVEIALLLSLAVVFDLSGLKIGHAGFNMVPLILIAYRHGPIKSGIIIGIVYAIINMAFDSWQINIVSLIFDYILGYGCIALLGLFAKKAFSSHSKHIFNILWLILSIVVISLSRVLFSSIGGYILGYAPTFVSSFWLNLSIYVGWDCLLALIAFLVLYPTIILINKRFPTNFTKKFE
;
A
#
# COMPACT_ATOMS: atom_id res chain seq x y z
N MET A 1 22.75 -14.95 -27.35
CA MET A 1 22.32 -15.21 -25.93
C MET A 1 21.45 -14.05 -25.48
N GLU A 2 20.12 -14.23 -25.44
CA GLU A 2 19.22 -13.23 -24.86
C GLU A 2 19.51 -13.11 -23.37
N LYS A 3 19.90 -11.90 -22.93
CA LYS A 3 20.04 -11.62 -21.49
C LYS A 3 18.66 -11.78 -20.84
N LYS A 4 18.47 -12.85 -20.07
CA LYS A 4 17.30 -13.04 -19.23
C LYS A 4 17.10 -11.77 -18.41
N LYS A 5 16.06 -10.97 -18.71
CA LYS A 5 15.72 -9.77 -17.92
C LYS A 5 15.43 -10.22 -16.51
N SER A 6 16.23 -9.78 -15.55
CA SER A 6 15.97 -10.08 -14.14
C SER A 6 14.61 -9.49 -13.74
N PHE A 7 13.90 -10.18 -12.85
CA PHE A 7 12.60 -9.74 -12.35
C PHE A 7 12.66 -8.34 -11.73
N LEU A 8 13.74 -8.05 -11.01
CA LEU A 8 14.04 -6.74 -10.42
C LEU A 8 15.44 -6.29 -10.86
N SER A 9 15.60 -5.01 -11.20
CA SER A 9 16.91 -4.39 -11.36
C SER A 9 17.50 -4.02 -9.99
N VAL A 10 18.83 -3.87 -9.92
CA VAL A 10 19.51 -3.48 -8.66
C VAL A 10 18.93 -2.16 -8.11
N LYS A 11 18.65 -1.18 -8.98
CA LYS A 11 18.04 0.09 -8.58
C LYS A 11 16.65 -0.10 -7.95
N GLU A 12 15.82 -0.96 -8.55
CA GLU A 12 14.50 -1.27 -8.00
C GLU A 12 14.61 -1.99 -6.66
N ILE A 13 15.56 -2.90 -6.49
CA ILE A 13 15.78 -3.60 -5.21
C ILE A 13 16.15 -2.60 -4.11
N VAL A 14 17.09 -1.69 -4.37
CA VAL A 14 17.51 -0.67 -3.39
C VAL A 14 16.35 0.26 -3.04
N GLU A 15 15.61 0.75 -4.03
CA GLU A 15 14.46 1.61 -3.80
C GLU A 15 13.38 0.91 -2.96
N ILE A 16 13.04 -0.32 -3.30
CA ILE A 16 12.05 -1.12 -2.57
C ILE A 16 12.53 -1.36 -1.14
N ALA A 17 13.80 -1.74 -0.95
CA ALA A 17 14.34 -1.99 0.38
C ALA A 17 14.29 -0.74 1.26
N LEU A 18 14.62 0.44 0.72
CA LEU A 18 14.53 1.72 1.45
C LEU A 18 13.07 2.05 1.82
N LEU A 19 12.13 1.92 0.88
CA LEU A 19 10.72 2.22 1.15
C LEU A 19 10.11 1.21 2.13
N LEU A 20 10.49 -0.07 2.03
CA LEU A 20 10.03 -1.10 2.94
C LEU A 20 10.55 -0.87 4.35
N SER A 21 11.85 -0.56 4.48
CA SER A 21 12.46 -0.22 5.76
C SER A 21 11.80 1.01 6.39
N LEU A 22 11.47 2.03 5.58
CA LEU A 22 10.76 3.21 6.05
C LEU A 22 9.35 2.86 6.55
N ALA A 23 8.63 1.97 5.87
CA ALA A 23 7.33 1.48 6.32
C ALA A 23 7.43 0.79 7.68
N VAL A 24 8.41 -0.09 7.86
CA VAL A 24 8.67 -0.80 9.12
C VAL A 24 9.06 0.18 10.23
N VAL A 25 9.93 1.15 9.94
CA VAL A 25 10.33 2.17 10.92
C VAL A 25 9.13 3.01 11.37
N PHE A 26 8.26 3.43 10.44
CA PHE A 26 7.05 4.17 10.80
C PHE A 26 6.09 3.35 11.66
N ASP A 27 5.98 2.07 11.40
CA ASP A 27 5.13 1.16 12.18
C ASP A 27 5.69 0.96 13.60
N LEU A 28 6.98 0.64 13.72
CA LEU A 28 7.65 0.40 15.01
C LEU A 28 7.85 1.65 15.85
N SER A 29 8.07 2.81 15.21
CA SER A 29 8.31 4.08 15.93
C SER A 29 7.07 4.60 16.66
N GLY A 30 5.88 4.05 16.35
CA GLY A 30 4.64 4.55 16.90
C GLY A 30 4.30 5.98 16.44
N LEU A 31 4.95 6.47 15.36
CA LEU A 31 4.63 7.77 14.75
C LEU A 31 3.23 7.72 14.16
N LYS A 32 2.28 8.24 14.94
CA LYS A 32 0.85 8.26 14.59
C LYS A 32 0.27 9.66 14.79
N ILE A 33 -0.66 10.02 13.94
CA ILE A 33 -1.54 11.18 14.14
C ILE A 33 -2.90 10.62 14.57
N GLY A 34 -3.18 10.64 15.88
CA GLY A 34 -4.31 9.92 16.44
C GLY A 34 -4.14 8.42 16.26
N HIS A 35 -5.00 7.79 15.47
CA HIS A 35 -4.93 6.36 15.13
C HIS A 35 -4.23 6.09 13.79
N ALA A 36 -3.87 7.13 13.01
CA ALA A 36 -3.30 6.99 11.69
C ALA A 36 -1.78 6.78 11.72
N GLY A 37 -1.30 5.69 11.13
CA GLY A 37 0.11 5.38 10.93
C GLY A 37 0.63 5.84 9.56
N PHE A 38 1.90 6.21 9.50
CA PHE A 38 2.55 6.64 8.24
C PHE A 38 3.06 5.48 7.37
N ASN A 39 3.01 4.25 7.86
CA ASN A 39 3.51 3.04 7.16
C ASN A 39 2.87 2.82 5.78
N MET A 40 1.61 3.23 5.60
CA MET A 40 0.90 3.10 4.33
C MET A 40 1.51 3.93 3.20
N VAL A 41 2.10 5.08 3.50
CA VAL A 41 2.64 6.00 2.48
C VAL A 41 3.75 5.35 1.63
N PRO A 42 4.83 4.79 2.23
CA PRO A 42 5.86 4.11 1.44
C PRO A 42 5.34 2.84 0.75
N LEU A 43 4.39 2.10 1.32
CA LEU A 43 3.81 0.91 0.68
C LEU A 43 3.02 1.28 -0.59
N ILE A 44 2.20 2.31 -0.54
CA ILE A 44 1.48 2.85 -1.69
C ILE A 44 2.46 3.33 -2.76
N LEU A 45 3.56 3.98 -2.37
CA LEU A 45 4.58 4.42 -3.31
C LEU A 45 5.25 3.24 -4.02
N ILE A 46 5.56 2.13 -3.31
CA ILE A 46 6.04 0.89 -3.92
C ILE A 46 5.05 0.40 -4.99
N ALA A 47 3.76 0.35 -4.67
CA ALA A 47 2.73 -0.13 -5.59
C ALA A 47 2.64 0.70 -6.88
N TYR A 48 2.62 2.02 -6.76
CA TYR A 48 2.57 2.92 -7.92
C TYR A 48 3.84 2.89 -8.78
N ARG A 49 5.02 2.68 -8.18
CA ARG A 49 6.29 2.74 -8.89
C ARG A 49 6.75 1.40 -9.49
N HIS A 50 6.36 0.28 -8.90
CA HIS A 50 6.84 -1.05 -9.31
C HIS A 50 5.77 -1.95 -9.91
N GLY A 51 4.51 -1.51 -9.88
CA GLY A 51 3.36 -2.21 -10.47
C GLY A 51 2.84 -3.37 -9.61
N PRO A 52 1.67 -3.94 -9.98
CA PRO A 52 0.91 -4.80 -9.08
C PRO A 52 1.60 -6.13 -8.76
N ILE A 53 2.29 -6.75 -9.72
CA ILE A 53 2.90 -8.08 -9.52
C ILE A 53 4.08 -8.00 -8.55
N LYS A 54 5.02 -7.06 -8.79
CA LYS A 54 6.21 -6.92 -7.93
C LYS A 54 5.82 -6.47 -6.53
N SER A 55 4.96 -5.45 -6.44
CA SER A 55 4.50 -4.94 -5.15
C SER A 55 3.61 -5.94 -4.41
N GLY A 56 2.83 -6.78 -5.11
CA GLY A 56 2.03 -7.83 -4.48
C GLY A 56 2.89 -8.82 -3.69
N ILE A 57 4.00 -9.29 -4.27
CA ILE A 57 4.94 -10.18 -3.58
C ILE A 57 5.60 -9.44 -2.41
N ILE A 58 6.05 -8.20 -2.62
CA ILE A 58 6.81 -7.46 -1.62
C ILE A 58 5.93 -7.02 -0.46
N ILE A 59 4.78 -6.42 -0.74
CA ILE A 59 3.88 -5.89 0.29
C ILE A 59 3.04 -7.02 0.90
N GLY A 60 2.44 -7.87 0.06
CA GLY A 60 1.54 -8.93 0.51
C GLY A 60 2.24 -10.10 1.18
N ILE A 61 3.53 -10.33 0.93
CA ILE A 61 4.28 -11.44 1.53
C ILE A 61 5.39 -10.91 2.44
N VAL A 62 6.36 -10.16 1.88
CA VAL A 62 7.56 -9.77 2.64
C VAL A 62 7.19 -8.80 3.77
N TYR A 63 6.50 -7.71 3.46
CA TYR A 63 6.10 -6.74 4.50
C TYR A 63 5.11 -7.35 5.49
N ALA A 64 4.15 -8.16 5.02
CA ALA A 64 3.18 -8.84 5.87
C ALA A 64 3.86 -9.73 6.91
N ILE A 65 4.87 -10.52 6.52
CA ILE A 65 5.63 -11.38 7.44
C ILE A 65 6.45 -10.54 8.43
N ILE A 66 7.12 -9.48 7.93
CA ILE A 66 7.91 -8.59 8.80
C ILE A 66 6.99 -7.92 9.82
N ASN A 67 5.89 -7.34 9.38
CA ASN A 67 4.94 -6.64 10.25
C ASN A 67 4.36 -7.58 11.31
N MET A 68 3.95 -8.78 10.91
CA MET A 68 3.46 -9.81 11.83
C MET A 68 4.51 -10.22 12.87
N ALA A 69 5.79 -10.28 12.50
CA ALA A 69 6.87 -10.68 13.42
C ALA A 69 7.11 -9.63 14.53
N PHE A 70 6.76 -8.36 14.28
CA PHE A 70 6.89 -7.28 15.25
C PHE A 70 5.57 -6.93 15.95
N ASP A 71 4.45 -7.49 15.50
CA ASP A 71 3.16 -7.27 16.14
C ASP A 71 3.06 -8.07 17.44
N SER A 72 2.67 -7.42 18.51
CA SER A 72 2.50 -8.05 19.83
C SER A 72 1.19 -8.84 19.98
N TRP A 73 0.31 -8.79 18.98
CA TRP A 73 -0.96 -9.50 18.98
C TRP A 73 -0.75 -11.00 18.72
N GLN A 74 -1.65 -11.82 19.26
CA GLN A 74 -1.56 -13.27 19.09
C GLN A 74 -1.57 -13.64 17.60
N ILE A 75 -0.49 -14.27 17.14
CA ILE A 75 -0.36 -14.72 15.76
C ILE A 75 -1.37 -15.84 15.53
N ASN A 76 -2.32 -15.59 14.64
CA ASN A 76 -3.32 -16.54 14.22
C ASN A 76 -3.29 -16.66 12.68
N ILE A 77 -3.52 -17.87 12.16
CA ILE A 77 -3.50 -18.12 10.71
C ILE A 77 -4.57 -17.30 9.96
N VAL A 78 -5.71 -17.04 10.60
CA VAL A 78 -6.78 -16.20 10.04
C VAL A 78 -6.29 -14.75 9.91
N SER A 79 -5.70 -14.20 10.97
CA SER A 79 -5.10 -12.86 10.94
C SER A 79 -3.99 -12.77 9.91
N LEU A 80 -3.09 -13.78 9.85
CA LEU A 80 -2.04 -13.83 8.83
C LEU A 80 -2.62 -13.72 7.41
N ILE A 81 -3.68 -14.43 7.10
CA ILE A 81 -4.26 -14.43 5.76
C ILE A 81 -5.02 -13.13 5.49
N PHE A 82 -5.94 -12.74 6.36
CA PHE A 82 -6.87 -11.65 6.09
C PHE A 82 -6.30 -10.27 6.42
N ASP A 83 -5.64 -10.09 7.57
CA ASP A 83 -5.11 -8.78 7.96
C ASP A 83 -3.78 -8.45 7.29
N TYR A 84 -2.88 -9.45 7.22
CA TYR A 84 -1.54 -9.23 6.71
C TYR A 84 -1.43 -9.53 5.20
N ILE A 85 -1.62 -10.78 4.75
CA ILE A 85 -1.37 -11.12 3.33
C ILE A 85 -2.39 -10.44 2.41
N LEU A 86 -3.69 -10.61 2.64
CA LEU A 86 -4.72 -10.00 1.82
C LEU A 86 -4.89 -8.51 2.11
N GLY A 87 -4.88 -8.12 3.39
CA GLY A 87 -5.04 -6.75 3.83
C GLY A 87 -3.95 -5.82 3.31
N TYR A 88 -2.68 -6.19 3.42
CA TYR A 88 -1.58 -5.43 2.81
C TYR A 88 -1.41 -5.73 1.32
N GLY A 89 -1.63 -6.97 0.89
CA GLY A 89 -1.48 -7.37 -0.50
C GLY A 89 -2.40 -6.62 -1.47
N CYS A 90 -3.61 -6.23 -1.04
CA CYS A 90 -4.51 -5.45 -1.88
C CYS A 90 -3.94 -4.06 -2.24
N ILE A 91 -3.00 -3.50 -1.44
CA ILE A 91 -2.32 -2.22 -1.74
C ILE A 91 -1.59 -2.30 -3.10
N ALA A 92 -1.07 -3.48 -3.44
CA ALA A 92 -0.39 -3.69 -4.70
C ALA A 92 -1.28 -3.42 -5.93
N LEU A 93 -2.59 -3.58 -5.79
CA LEU A 93 -3.55 -3.30 -6.86
C LEU A 93 -3.56 -1.83 -7.28
N LEU A 94 -3.07 -0.90 -6.45
CA LEU A 94 -2.84 0.49 -6.83
C LEU A 94 -1.96 0.62 -8.07
N GLY A 95 -1.03 -0.31 -8.27
CA GLY A 95 -0.21 -0.36 -9.48
C GLY A 95 -1.01 -0.47 -10.78
N LEU A 96 -2.23 -1.01 -10.76
CA LEU A 96 -3.13 -1.06 -11.93
C LEU A 96 -3.58 0.36 -12.36
N PHE A 97 -3.72 1.25 -11.41
CA PHE A 97 -4.19 2.63 -11.62
C PHE A 97 -3.04 3.61 -11.86
N ALA A 98 -1.78 3.18 -11.66
CA ALA A 98 -0.60 4.04 -11.72
C ALA A 98 -0.49 4.81 -13.04
N LYS A 99 -0.73 4.16 -14.19
CA LYS A 99 -0.71 4.82 -15.50
C LYS A 99 -1.75 5.95 -15.59
N LYS A 100 -2.95 5.76 -15.05
CA LYS A 100 -4.02 6.78 -15.07
C LYS A 100 -3.75 7.91 -14.08
N ALA A 101 -3.19 7.58 -12.91
CA ALA A 101 -2.90 8.57 -11.87
C ALA A 101 -1.67 9.45 -12.20
N PHE A 102 -0.71 8.95 -13.00
CA PHE A 102 0.56 9.63 -13.28
C PHE A 102 0.85 9.81 -14.79
N SER A 103 -0.18 9.75 -15.64
CA SER A 103 -0.02 9.97 -17.09
C SER A 103 0.38 11.41 -17.41
N SER A 104 1.36 11.58 -18.29
CA SER A 104 1.75 12.89 -18.81
C SER A 104 0.76 13.45 -19.84
N HIS A 105 -0.04 12.58 -20.46
CA HIS A 105 -0.98 12.96 -21.53
C HIS A 105 -2.36 13.37 -21.06
N SER A 106 -2.68 13.18 -19.77
CA SER A 106 -3.98 13.49 -19.19
C SER A 106 -3.95 14.84 -18.45
N LYS A 107 -5.11 15.52 -18.38
CA LYS A 107 -5.23 16.73 -17.57
C LYS A 107 -4.98 16.39 -16.09
N HIS A 108 -4.23 17.23 -15.39
CA HIS A 108 -3.85 17.02 -13.98
C HIS A 108 -5.04 16.68 -13.08
N ILE A 109 -6.20 17.29 -13.32
CA ILE A 109 -7.39 17.02 -12.51
C ILE A 109 -7.88 15.57 -12.63
N PHE A 110 -7.83 14.98 -13.83
CA PHE A 110 -8.21 13.58 -14.02
C PHE A 110 -7.20 12.62 -13.35
N ASN A 111 -5.93 12.97 -13.39
CA ASN A 111 -4.89 12.17 -12.72
C ASN A 111 -5.12 12.18 -11.20
N ILE A 112 -5.40 13.34 -10.61
CA ILE A 112 -5.72 13.47 -9.18
C ILE A 112 -7.00 12.71 -8.82
N LEU A 113 -8.03 12.78 -9.65
CA LEU A 113 -9.25 12.00 -9.43
C LEU A 113 -8.99 10.49 -9.44
N TRP A 114 -8.17 10.00 -10.39
CA TRP A 114 -7.76 8.60 -10.41
C TRP A 114 -6.91 8.20 -9.20
N LEU A 115 -6.04 9.10 -8.73
CA LEU A 115 -5.27 8.91 -7.51
C LEU A 115 -6.20 8.73 -6.30
N ILE A 116 -7.12 9.67 -6.09
CA ILE A 116 -8.09 9.63 -4.99
C ILE A 116 -8.94 8.37 -5.07
N LEU A 117 -9.55 8.12 -6.23
CA LEU A 117 -10.43 6.97 -6.43
C LEU A 117 -9.69 5.65 -6.14
N SER A 118 -8.48 5.50 -6.67
CA SER A 118 -7.72 4.26 -6.48
C SER A 118 -7.34 4.04 -5.00
N ILE A 119 -6.88 5.07 -4.29
CA ILE A 119 -6.56 4.96 -2.87
C ILE A 119 -7.80 4.61 -2.06
N VAL A 120 -8.94 5.27 -2.30
CA VAL A 120 -10.21 5.00 -1.59
C VAL A 120 -10.68 3.57 -1.83
N VAL A 121 -10.73 3.11 -3.08
CA VAL A 121 -11.20 1.75 -3.43
C VAL A 121 -10.32 0.69 -2.78
N ILE A 122 -9.00 0.84 -2.86
CA ILE A 122 -8.07 -0.14 -2.26
C ILE A 122 -8.09 -0.08 -0.73
N SER A 123 -8.27 1.10 -0.16
CA SER A 123 -8.45 1.26 1.28
C SER A 123 -9.70 0.53 1.78
N LEU A 124 -10.82 0.68 1.09
CA LEU A 124 -12.04 -0.06 1.41
C LEU A 124 -11.83 -1.57 1.28
N SER A 125 -11.08 -2.03 0.28
CA SER A 125 -10.73 -3.45 0.14
C SER A 125 -9.92 -3.95 1.34
N ARG A 126 -8.96 -3.17 1.84
CA ARG A 126 -8.20 -3.50 3.04
C ARG A 126 -9.10 -3.56 4.28
N VAL A 127 -9.99 -2.57 4.47
CA VAL A 127 -10.99 -2.59 5.55
C VAL A 127 -11.85 -3.85 5.49
N LEU A 128 -12.30 -4.26 4.30
CA LEU A 128 -13.10 -5.48 4.12
C LEU A 128 -12.33 -6.73 4.55
N PHE A 129 -11.08 -6.91 4.11
CA PHE A 129 -10.29 -8.08 4.51
C PHE A 129 -10.04 -8.11 6.01
N SER A 130 -9.62 -7.02 6.64
CA SER A 130 -9.44 -6.95 8.08
C SER A 130 -10.75 -7.19 8.84
N SER A 131 -11.87 -6.75 8.28
CA SER A 131 -13.19 -6.98 8.92
C SER A 131 -13.63 -8.43 8.86
N ILE A 132 -13.31 -9.13 7.78
CA ILE A 132 -13.55 -10.58 7.67
C ILE A 132 -12.71 -11.32 8.71
N GLY A 133 -11.41 -11.00 8.80
CA GLY A 133 -10.51 -11.56 9.80
C GLY A 133 -11.00 -11.33 11.23
N GLY A 134 -11.31 -10.08 11.57
CA GLY A 134 -11.81 -9.70 12.90
C GLY A 134 -13.15 -10.36 13.27
N TYR A 135 -14.05 -10.52 12.31
CA TYR A 135 -15.32 -11.24 12.53
C TYR A 135 -15.09 -12.74 12.77
N ILE A 136 -14.26 -13.41 11.94
CA ILE A 136 -13.95 -14.84 12.10
C ILE A 136 -13.28 -15.12 13.45
N LEU A 137 -12.42 -14.20 13.92
CA LEU A 137 -11.72 -14.30 15.21
C LEU A 137 -12.61 -13.92 16.42
N GLY A 138 -13.84 -13.48 16.19
CA GLY A 138 -14.77 -13.11 17.26
C GLY A 138 -14.46 -11.77 17.95
N TYR A 139 -13.67 -10.90 17.33
CA TYR A 139 -13.37 -9.56 17.86
C TYR A 139 -14.58 -8.61 17.80
N ALA A 140 -15.56 -8.95 17.00
CA ALA A 140 -16.82 -8.23 16.89
C ALA A 140 -18.01 -9.19 16.75
N PRO A 141 -19.18 -8.88 17.35
CA PRO A 141 -20.33 -9.79 17.34
C PRO A 141 -20.96 -9.98 15.95
N THR A 142 -20.75 -9.04 15.04
CA THR A 142 -21.26 -9.10 13.67
C THR A 142 -20.20 -8.60 12.68
N PHE A 143 -20.29 -9.04 11.41
CA PHE A 143 -19.44 -8.50 10.35
C PHE A 143 -19.59 -6.98 10.21
N VAL A 144 -20.80 -6.46 10.32
CA VAL A 144 -21.07 -5.01 10.20
C VAL A 144 -20.37 -4.23 11.32
N SER A 145 -20.38 -4.72 12.55
CA SER A 145 -19.66 -4.07 13.65
C SER A 145 -18.15 -4.14 13.48
N SER A 146 -17.62 -5.26 12.98
CA SER A 146 -16.20 -5.40 12.62
C SER A 146 -15.80 -4.40 11.53
N PHE A 147 -16.64 -4.26 10.50
CA PHE A 147 -16.40 -3.31 9.41
C PHE A 147 -16.33 -1.86 9.90
N TRP A 148 -17.30 -1.42 10.69
CA TRP A 148 -17.31 -0.07 11.24
C TRP A 148 -16.14 0.17 12.18
N LEU A 149 -15.74 -0.81 12.98
CA LEU A 149 -14.59 -0.73 13.87
C LEU A 149 -13.30 -0.50 13.07
N ASN A 150 -13.07 -1.31 12.03
CA ASN A 150 -11.89 -1.17 11.19
C ASN A 150 -11.89 0.14 10.40
N LEU A 151 -13.05 0.56 9.90
CA LEU A 151 -13.15 1.81 9.14
C LEU A 151 -12.92 3.04 10.01
N SER A 152 -13.50 3.07 11.22
CA SER A 152 -13.52 4.28 12.07
C SER A 152 -12.33 4.40 13.03
N ILE A 153 -11.71 3.30 13.43
CA ILE A 153 -10.68 3.33 14.49
C ILE A 153 -9.29 2.92 13.96
N TYR A 154 -9.22 1.91 13.09
CA TYR A 154 -7.94 1.34 12.66
C TYR A 154 -7.57 1.75 11.22
N VAL A 155 -7.94 0.90 10.27
CA VAL A 155 -7.46 0.98 8.87
C VAL A 155 -7.90 2.26 8.16
N GLY A 156 -9.08 2.79 8.48
CA GLY A 156 -9.61 3.98 7.81
C GLY A 156 -8.75 5.22 8.03
N TRP A 157 -8.19 5.42 9.22
CA TRP A 157 -7.30 6.54 9.51
C TRP A 157 -5.96 6.46 8.77
N ASP A 158 -5.36 5.26 8.68
CA ASP A 158 -4.14 5.04 7.89
C ASP A 158 -4.35 5.43 6.43
N CYS A 159 -5.51 5.07 5.89
CA CYS A 159 -5.87 5.35 4.51
C CYS A 159 -6.13 6.85 4.28
N LEU A 160 -6.79 7.53 5.21
CA LEU A 160 -7.01 8.96 5.14
C LEU A 160 -5.69 9.73 5.17
N LEU A 161 -4.80 9.36 6.09
CA LEU A 161 -3.47 9.96 6.17
C LEU A 161 -2.66 9.73 4.89
N ALA A 162 -2.70 8.51 4.35
CA ALA A 162 -2.04 8.20 3.10
C ALA A 162 -2.60 9.02 1.94
N LEU A 163 -3.91 9.20 1.85
CA LEU A 163 -4.54 10.03 0.83
C LEU A 163 -4.06 11.49 0.91
N ILE A 164 -4.07 12.07 2.10
CA ILE A 164 -3.59 13.45 2.32
C ILE A 164 -2.11 13.57 1.93
N ALA A 165 -1.27 12.62 2.39
CA ALA A 165 0.16 12.61 2.08
C ALA A 165 0.41 12.52 0.56
N PHE A 166 -0.34 11.67 -0.17
CA PHE A 166 -0.21 11.54 -1.61
C PHE A 166 -0.70 12.77 -2.37
N LEU A 167 -1.72 13.47 -1.91
CA LEU A 167 -2.16 14.73 -2.52
C LEU A 167 -1.08 15.82 -2.38
N VAL A 168 -0.46 15.91 -1.20
CA VAL A 168 0.63 16.87 -0.96
C VAL A 168 1.89 16.49 -1.74
N LEU A 169 2.24 15.21 -1.80
CA LEU A 169 3.45 14.72 -2.46
C LEU A 169 3.28 14.52 -3.98
N TYR A 170 2.08 14.72 -4.52
CA TYR A 170 1.78 14.43 -5.93
C TYR A 170 2.75 15.08 -6.92
N PRO A 171 3.08 16.38 -6.83
CA PRO A 171 4.04 17.00 -7.74
C PRO A 171 5.43 16.39 -7.63
N THR A 172 5.85 16.07 -6.40
CA THR A 172 7.14 15.44 -6.11
C THR A 172 7.22 14.02 -6.71
N ILE A 173 6.15 13.24 -6.62
CA ILE A 173 6.09 11.90 -7.19
C ILE A 173 6.20 11.93 -8.72
N ILE A 174 5.53 12.89 -9.38
CA ILE A 174 5.68 13.10 -10.83
C ILE A 174 7.14 13.41 -11.18
N LEU A 175 7.77 14.32 -10.44
CA LEU A 175 9.17 14.69 -10.67
C LEU A 175 10.11 13.49 -10.48
N ILE A 176 9.90 12.70 -9.43
CA ILE A 176 10.68 11.49 -9.16
C ILE A 176 10.49 10.47 -10.30
N ASN A 177 9.26 10.24 -10.75
CA ASN A 177 8.99 9.33 -11.86
C ASN A 177 9.67 9.75 -13.14
N LYS A 178 9.71 11.04 -13.45
CA LYS A 178 10.39 11.60 -14.62
C LYS A 178 11.92 11.52 -14.49
N ARG A 179 12.48 11.79 -13.32
CA ARG A 179 13.94 11.86 -13.10
C ARG A 179 14.57 10.48 -12.86
N PHE A 180 13.86 9.61 -12.18
CA PHE A 180 14.29 8.26 -11.81
C PHE A 180 13.24 7.21 -12.21
N PRO A 181 13.00 7.00 -13.52
CA PRO A 181 11.98 6.08 -13.97
C PRO A 181 12.35 4.64 -13.63
N THR A 182 11.38 3.88 -13.14
CA THR A 182 11.47 2.43 -12.98
C THR A 182 11.12 1.73 -14.29
N ASN A 183 11.36 0.43 -14.39
CA ASN A 183 10.93 -0.35 -15.55
C ASN A 183 9.41 -0.32 -15.77
N PHE A 184 8.64 -0.07 -14.71
CA PHE A 184 7.20 0.05 -14.77
C PHE A 184 6.74 1.46 -15.15
N THR A 185 7.31 2.51 -14.53
CA THR A 185 6.88 3.90 -14.77
C THR A 185 7.29 4.43 -16.13
N LYS A 186 8.33 3.87 -16.78
CA LYS A 186 8.68 4.17 -18.19
C LYS A 186 7.53 3.94 -19.18
N LYS A 187 6.52 3.16 -18.79
CA LYS A 187 5.33 2.90 -19.64
C LYS A 187 4.26 3.99 -19.52
N PHE A 188 4.49 5.04 -18.72
CA PHE A 188 3.53 6.14 -18.54
C PHE A 188 3.77 7.31 -19.49
N GLU A 189 4.96 7.35 -20.09
CA GLU A 189 5.33 8.25 -21.18
C GLU A 189 4.78 7.73 -22.51
#